data_9c43e5fd2ae0dc100b6af2afd1e272d1
#
_entry.id   9c43e5fd2ae0dc100b6af2afd1e272d1
#
_cell.length_a   1.000
_cell.length_b   1.000
_cell.length_c   1.000
_cell.angle_alpha   90.00
_cell.angle_beta   90.00
_cell.angle_gamma   90.00
#
_symmetry.space_group_name_H-M   'P 1'
#
loop_
_entity.id
_entity.type
_entity.pdbx_description
1 polymer ?
#
loop_
_entity_poly.entity_id
_entity_poly.type
_entity_poly.pdbx_seq_one_letter_code
_entity_poly.pdbx_strand_id
1 'polypeptide(L)'
;MTPVFHPAFNRLPGRSLAAALLAAFIAAVPTAHAQDFPTKPVRVVTPFPAGSGPEVALRLVADKLSKLWGKPVIVDNRPGASGFIAIEAIKRAAPDGHELLQMDNAQMAAQPFLFKKLPYELLRDFEPVTPILRNYFFVTVPAGSRYKTMSDLTAAAKAGPFQVNYGSWFVGSPGHIGAAMLETSTGTKMMHVPYKEMSQLYVAVGNQEVDWAFGSAASAGAMQRAGKTRYLAVAAPKRVAGFPEVPTVAESGGPAGFELSAWTALLAPKGTPRAIVEKIQKDVASVLSEQDVKDKYAAMYYEPYFLNSEQFLQQLRSDSQRYGDTIKRLNISLD
;
A
#
# COMPACT_ATOMS: atom_id res chain seq x y z
N MET A 1 19.54 -97.89 -30.01
CA MET A 1 19.70 -96.48 -30.52
C MET A 1 18.37 -95.77 -30.28
N THR A 2 18.34 -94.95 -29.20
CA THR A 2 17.17 -94.18 -28.81
C THR A 2 17.51 -92.72 -28.97
N PRO A 3 16.70 -91.87 -29.64
CA PRO A 3 16.93 -90.47 -29.75
C PRO A 3 16.42 -89.72 -28.51
N VAL A 4 17.31 -88.82 -28.00
CA VAL A 4 17.04 -87.93 -26.90
C VAL A 4 16.28 -86.69 -27.40
N PHE A 5 15.10 -86.44 -26.84
CA PHE A 5 14.34 -85.17 -27.07
C PHE A 5 14.80 -84.13 -26.10
N HIS A 6 15.21 -82.94 -26.59
CA HIS A 6 15.43 -81.72 -25.78
C HIS A 6 14.17 -80.82 -25.88
N PRO A 7 13.60 -80.33 -24.74
CA PRO A 7 12.55 -79.33 -24.81
C PRO A 7 13.15 -77.92 -24.93
N ALA A 8 12.72 -77.19 -25.95
CA ALA A 8 12.99 -75.74 -26.12
C ALA A 8 12.18 -74.91 -25.12
N PHE A 9 12.85 -74.19 -24.22
CA PHE A 9 12.24 -73.24 -23.32
C PHE A 9 11.89 -71.94 -24.10
N ASN A 10 10.56 -71.72 -24.33
CA ASN A 10 10.05 -70.48 -24.89
C ASN A 10 10.06 -69.40 -23.81
N ARG A 11 10.98 -68.40 -23.93
CA ARG A 11 11.03 -67.23 -23.03
C ARG A 11 9.95 -66.24 -23.47
N LEU A 12 8.92 -66.09 -22.63
CA LEU A 12 7.85 -65.10 -22.78
C LEU A 12 8.43 -63.66 -22.59
N PRO A 13 7.96 -62.68 -23.40
CA PRO A 13 8.43 -61.27 -23.34
C PRO A 13 7.64 -60.48 -22.27
N GLY A 14 7.85 -60.82 -20.99
CA GLY A 14 7.21 -60.08 -19.87
C GLY A 14 7.81 -58.71 -19.55
N ARG A 15 8.97 -58.39 -20.12
CA ARG A 15 9.68 -57.14 -19.82
C ARG A 15 9.25 -55.94 -20.63
N SER A 16 8.63 -56.18 -21.79
CA SER A 16 8.21 -55.08 -22.71
C SER A 16 6.87 -54.47 -22.32
N LEU A 17 5.96 -55.22 -21.65
CA LEU A 17 4.66 -54.70 -21.21
C LEU A 17 4.81 -53.78 -19.98
N ALA A 18 5.73 -54.08 -19.04
CA ALA A 18 5.96 -53.25 -17.86
C ALA A 18 6.62 -51.90 -18.23
N ALA A 19 7.49 -51.90 -19.24
CA ALA A 19 8.13 -50.65 -19.72
C ALA A 19 7.11 -49.78 -20.48
N ALA A 20 6.18 -50.33 -21.22
CA ALA A 20 5.10 -49.60 -21.92
C ALA A 20 4.11 -48.97 -20.96
N LEU A 21 3.75 -49.66 -19.84
CA LEU A 21 2.86 -49.12 -18.80
C LEU A 21 3.51 -48.00 -17.99
N LEU A 22 4.82 -48.09 -17.73
CA LEU A 22 5.56 -47.02 -17.04
C LEU A 22 5.71 -45.77 -17.92
N ALA A 23 5.93 -45.91 -19.23
CA ALA A 23 5.99 -44.81 -20.19
C ALA A 23 4.62 -44.14 -20.39
N ALA A 24 3.49 -44.89 -20.33
CA ALA A 24 2.14 -44.33 -20.40
C ALA A 24 1.76 -43.53 -19.13
N PHE A 25 2.34 -43.84 -17.96
CA PHE A 25 2.08 -43.10 -16.71
C PHE A 25 2.84 -41.77 -16.65
N ILE A 26 3.99 -41.67 -17.36
CA ILE A 26 4.79 -40.43 -17.43
C ILE A 26 4.19 -39.41 -18.42
N ALA A 27 3.43 -39.88 -19.44
CA ALA A 27 2.78 -39.02 -20.42
C ALA A 27 1.47 -38.37 -19.92
N ALA A 28 0.96 -38.79 -18.76
CA ALA A 28 -0.25 -38.23 -18.15
C ALA A 28 0.03 -37.18 -17.07
N VAL A 29 1.17 -36.49 -17.09
CA VAL A 29 1.32 -35.25 -16.32
C VAL A 29 0.42 -34.22 -17.00
N PRO A 30 -0.71 -33.79 -16.39
CA PRO A 30 -1.49 -32.72 -16.96
C PRO A 30 -0.53 -31.53 -17.08
N THR A 31 -0.27 -31.10 -18.31
CA THR A 31 0.27 -29.76 -18.54
C THR A 31 -0.70 -28.84 -17.82
N ALA A 32 -0.28 -28.27 -16.71
CA ALA A 32 -1.01 -27.19 -16.06
C ALA A 32 -1.03 -26.06 -17.09
N HIS A 33 -2.04 -26.10 -17.98
CA HIS A 33 -2.40 -24.91 -18.74
C HIS A 33 -2.56 -23.80 -17.69
N ALA A 34 -1.81 -22.73 -17.84
CA ALA A 34 -2.07 -21.52 -17.08
C ALA A 34 -3.58 -21.25 -17.23
N GLN A 35 -4.33 -21.53 -16.15
CA GLN A 35 -5.78 -21.33 -16.17
C GLN A 35 -6.03 -19.95 -16.75
N ASP A 36 -6.96 -19.83 -17.70
CA ASP A 36 -7.38 -18.54 -18.28
C ASP A 36 -7.98 -17.67 -17.16
N PHE A 37 -7.12 -17.14 -16.34
CA PHE A 37 -7.54 -16.23 -15.27
C PHE A 37 -7.83 -14.84 -15.86
N PRO A 38 -8.96 -14.22 -15.47
CA PRO A 38 -10.02 -14.75 -14.62
C PRO A 38 -11.08 -15.53 -15.41
N THR A 39 -11.60 -16.62 -14.84
CA THR A 39 -12.67 -17.43 -15.43
C THR A 39 -14.08 -16.92 -15.10
N LYS A 40 -14.22 -16.16 -14.03
CA LYS A 40 -15.46 -15.58 -13.48
C LYS A 40 -15.21 -14.13 -13.03
N PRO A 41 -16.23 -13.34 -12.65
CA PRO A 41 -16.04 -12.01 -12.09
C PRO A 41 -15.03 -11.99 -10.93
N VAL A 42 -14.20 -10.96 -10.88
CA VAL A 42 -13.26 -10.69 -9.77
C VAL A 42 -13.88 -9.63 -8.85
N ARG A 43 -13.87 -9.88 -7.55
CA ARG A 43 -14.32 -8.92 -6.54
C ARG A 43 -13.14 -8.35 -5.79
N VAL A 44 -13.08 -7.02 -5.68
CA VAL A 44 -12.10 -6.31 -4.87
C VAL A 44 -12.82 -5.66 -3.70
N VAL A 45 -12.61 -6.16 -2.49
CA VAL A 45 -13.16 -5.58 -1.27
C VAL A 45 -12.24 -4.44 -0.82
N THR A 46 -12.85 -3.32 -0.45
CA THR A 46 -12.13 -2.14 0.04
C THR A 46 -12.69 -1.65 1.38
N PRO A 47 -11.84 -1.26 2.35
CA PRO A 47 -12.29 -0.62 3.58
C PRO A 47 -12.66 0.86 3.40
N PHE A 48 -12.39 1.42 2.22
CA PHE A 48 -12.64 2.82 1.95
C PHE A 48 -14.10 3.07 1.59
N PRO A 49 -14.72 4.15 2.14
CA PRO A 49 -16.07 4.54 1.77
C PRO A 49 -16.15 4.87 0.27
N ALA A 50 -17.33 4.63 -0.31
CA ALA A 50 -17.61 5.01 -1.68
C ALA A 50 -17.40 6.51 -1.90
N GLY A 51 -16.76 6.89 -3.00
CA GLY A 51 -16.43 8.29 -3.34
C GLY A 51 -15.18 8.82 -2.64
N SER A 52 -14.52 8.06 -1.77
CA SER A 52 -13.21 8.45 -1.24
C SER A 52 -12.11 8.31 -2.29
N GLY A 53 -11.05 9.12 -2.18
CA GLY A 53 -9.98 9.14 -3.19
C GLY A 53 -9.38 7.76 -3.49
N PRO A 54 -8.98 6.95 -2.48
CA PRO A 54 -8.45 5.61 -2.72
C PRO A 54 -9.45 4.66 -3.39
N GLU A 55 -10.73 4.80 -3.09
CA GLU A 55 -11.80 3.99 -3.68
C GLU A 55 -12.06 4.38 -5.14
N VAL A 56 -12.13 5.68 -5.44
CA VAL A 56 -12.28 6.18 -6.83
C VAL A 56 -11.11 5.74 -7.70
N ALA A 57 -9.89 5.80 -7.17
CA ALA A 57 -8.70 5.31 -7.86
C ALA A 57 -8.75 3.80 -8.10
N LEU A 58 -9.24 3.00 -7.12
CA LEU A 58 -9.46 1.57 -7.30
C LEU A 58 -10.49 1.29 -8.40
N ARG A 59 -11.62 2.01 -8.44
CA ARG A 59 -12.63 1.83 -9.50
C ARG A 59 -12.05 2.08 -10.89
N LEU A 60 -11.21 3.10 -11.04
CA LEU A 60 -10.55 3.35 -12.31
C LEU A 60 -9.70 2.15 -12.76
N VAL A 61 -8.93 1.56 -11.84
CA VAL A 61 -8.14 0.35 -12.12
C VAL A 61 -9.06 -0.85 -12.41
N ALA A 62 -10.12 -1.04 -11.62
CA ALA A 62 -11.09 -2.12 -11.80
C ALA A 62 -11.79 -2.05 -13.17
N ASP A 63 -12.21 -0.86 -13.61
CA ASP A 63 -12.84 -0.65 -14.91
C ASP A 63 -11.90 -1.00 -16.08
N LYS A 64 -10.63 -0.63 -15.96
CA LYS A 64 -9.60 -0.96 -16.94
C LYS A 64 -9.29 -2.46 -16.98
N LEU A 65 -9.15 -3.09 -15.81
CA LEU A 65 -8.95 -4.53 -15.69
C LEU A 65 -10.17 -5.31 -16.22
N SER A 66 -11.40 -4.82 -16.00
CA SER A 66 -12.61 -5.44 -16.54
C SER A 66 -12.58 -5.50 -18.06
N LYS A 67 -12.15 -4.43 -18.71
CA LYS A 67 -11.99 -4.38 -20.18
C LYS A 67 -10.87 -5.29 -20.65
N LEU A 68 -9.73 -5.30 -19.95
CA LEU A 68 -8.56 -6.12 -20.30
C LEU A 68 -8.88 -7.62 -20.18
N TRP A 69 -9.61 -8.01 -19.14
CA TRP A 69 -9.91 -9.42 -18.83
C TRP A 69 -11.17 -9.95 -19.51
N GLY A 70 -12.02 -9.06 -20.03
CA GLY A 70 -13.34 -9.48 -20.56
C GLY A 70 -14.25 -10.08 -19.49
N LYS A 71 -13.96 -9.80 -18.22
CA LYS A 71 -14.73 -10.24 -17.04
C LYS A 71 -14.94 -9.05 -16.11
N PRO A 72 -16.10 -8.94 -15.44
CA PRO A 72 -16.35 -7.86 -14.50
C PRO A 72 -15.33 -7.86 -13.33
N VAL A 73 -14.80 -6.69 -12.98
CA VAL A 73 -14.07 -6.44 -11.73
C VAL A 73 -14.93 -5.54 -10.86
N ILE A 74 -15.43 -6.07 -9.76
CA ILE A 74 -16.46 -5.47 -8.91
C ILE A 74 -15.80 -4.90 -7.66
N VAL A 75 -15.95 -3.60 -7.40
CA VAL A 75 -15.50 -2.98 -6.15
C VAL A 75 -16.62 -3.04 -5.10
N ASP A 76 -16.33 -3.74 -4.00
CA ASP A 76 -17.24 -3.95 -2.85
C ASP A 76 -16.75 -3.15 -1.65
N ASN A 77 -17.47 -2.06 -1.32
CA ASN A 77 -17.11 -1.17 -0.21
C ASN A 77 -17.59 -1.75 1.13
N ARG A 78 -16.66 -2.01 2.05
CA ARG A 78 -16.93 -2.48 3.41
C ARG A 78 -16.20 -1.64 4.46
N PRO A 79 -16.60 -0.38 4.64
CA PRO A 79 -15.96 0.52 5.59
C PRO A 79 -16.28 0.13 7.05
N GLY A 80 -15.48 0.65 7.97
CA GLY A 80 -15.70 0.54 9.41
C GLY A 80 -14.70 -0.33 10.15
N ALA A 81 -14.73 -0.26 11.48
CA ALA A 81 -13.86 -0.99 12.40
C ALA A 81 -12.37 -0.95 11.96
N SER A 82 -11.83 0.22 11.64
CA SER A 82 -10.43 0.38 11.19
C SER A 82 -10.04 -0.49 9.97
N GLY A 83 -11.02 -0.89 9.16
CA GLY A 83 -10.84 -1.76 8.00
C GLY A 83 -11.04 -3.26 8.28
N PHE A 84 -11.24 -3.65 9.55
CA PHE A 84 -11.33 -5.07 9.92
C PHE A 84 -12.50 -5.80 9.26
N ILE A 85 -13.61 -5.10 8.94
CA ILE A 85 -14.76 -5.69 8.23
C ILE A 85 -14.34 -6.17 6.83
N ALA A 86 -13.62 -5.35 6.09
CA ALA A 86 -13.11 -5.69 4.76
C ALA A 86 -12.07 -6.82 4.81
N ILE A 87 -11.14 -6.74 5.77
CA ILE A 87 -10.07 -7.71 5.98
C ILE A 87 -10.65 -9.10 6.29
N GLU A 88 -11.58 -9.21 7.24
CA GLU A 88 -12.21 -10.48 7.61
C GLU A 88 -13.01 -11.09 6.45
N ALA A 89 -13.62 -10.26 5.58
CA ALA A 89 -14.36 -10.73 4.42
C ALA A 89 -13.48 -11.50 3.43
N ILE A 90 -12.22 -11.09 3.26
CA ILE A 90 -11.29 -11.69 2.29
C ILE A 90 -10.38 -12.73 2.92
N LYS A 91 -10.07 -12.63 4.21
CA LYS A 91 -9.24 -13.60 4.92
C LYS A 91 -9.72 -15.06 4.76
N ARG A 92 -11.04 -15.26 4.61
CA ARG A 92 -11.68 -16.58 4.47
C ARG A 92 -12.06 -16.93 3.04
N ALA A 93 -11.73 -16.08 2.07
CA ALA A 93 -12.08 -16.32 0.68
C ALA A 93 -11.19 -17.41 0.04
N ALA A 94 -11.68 -18.00 -1.05
CA ALA A 94 -10.91 -18.98 -1.79
C ALA A 94 -9.64 -18.35 -2.39
N PRO A 95 -8.48 -19.05 -2.31
CA PRO A 95 -7.23 -18.52 -2.83
C PRO A 95 -7.09 -18.78 -4.35
N ASP A 96 -8.09 -18.37 -5.12
CA ASP A 96 -8.17 -18.58 -6.57
C ASP A 96 -7.97 -17.29 -7.39
N GLY A 97 -7.66 -16.17 -6.72
CA GLY A 97 -7.41 -14.85 -7.31
C GLY A 97 -8.67 -14.05 -7.65
N HIS A 98 -9.88 -14.61 -7.53
CA HIS A 98 -11.12 -13.90 -7.85
C HIS A 98 -11.66 -13.03 -6.69
N GLU A 99 -11.03 -13.11 -5.54
CA GLU A 99 -11.31 -12.27 -4.38
C GLU A 99 -10.02 -11.52 -4.00
N LEU A 100 -10.06 -10.20 -4.00
CA LEU A 100 -8.92 -9.36 -3.67
C LEU A 100 -9.31 -8.38 -2.56
N LEU A 101 -8.33 -7.91 -1.81
CA LEU A 101 -8.47 -6.91 -0.76
C LEU A 101 -7.63 -5.68 -1.12
N GLN A 102 -8.20 -4.49 -1.02
CA GLN A 102 -7.42 -3.26 -0.96
C GLN A 102 -7.11 -2.92 0.50
N MET A 103 -5.85 -2.64 0.81
CA MET A 103 -5.41 -2.11 2.11
C MET A 103 -4.47 -0.93 1.91
N ASP A 104 -4.39 -0.04 2.91
CA ASP A 104 -3.36 0.99 2.95
C ASP A 104 -2.14 0.58 3.81
N ASN A 105 -1.08 1.36 3.69
CA ASN A 105 0.16 1.11 4.44
C ASN A 105 -0.02 1.29 5.96
N ALA A 106 -0.96 2.09 6.43
CA ALA A 106 -1.24 2.21 7.86
C ALA A 106 -1.84 0.90 8.40
N GLN A 107 -2.80 0.31 7.67
CA GLN A 107 -3.37 -1.00 8.01
C GLN A 107 -2.32 -2.11 7.97
N MET A 108 -1.45 -2.11 6.97
CA MET A 108 -0.46 -3.17 6.80
C MET A 108 0.76 -3.03 7.74
N ALA A 109 1.21 -1.82 8.01
CA ALA A 109 2.50 -1.57 8.66
C ALA A 109 2.41 -0.87 10.03
N ALA A 110 1.35 -0.08 10.30
CA ALA A 110 1.20 0.64 11.58
C ALA A 110 0.25 -0.07 12.56
N GLN A 111 -0.89 -0.59 12.10
CA GLN A 111 -1.87 -1.27 12.96
C GLN A 111 -1.30 -2.41 13.81
N PRO A 112 -0.33 -3.22 13.34
CA PRO A 112 0.32 -4.24 14.18
C PRO A 112 0.96 -3.72 15.46
N PHE A 113 1.24 -2.44 15.55
CA PHE A 113 1.83 -1.79 16.73
C PHE A 113 0.85 -0.91 17.50
N LEU A 114 -0.29 -0.57 16.89
CA LEU A 114 -1.32 0.29 17.48
C LEU A 114 -2.38 -0.50 18.25
N PHE A 115 -2.62 -1.76 17.86
CA PHE A 115 -3.65 -2.62 18.47
C PHE A 115 -3.01 -3.82 19.18
N LYS A 116 -3.44 -4.11 20.39
CA LYS A 116 -3.00 -5.30 21.15
C LYS A 116 -3.49 -6.60 20.53
N LYS A 117 -4.67 -6.55 19.90
CA LYS A 117 -5.27 -7.69 19.20
C LYS A 117 -5.69 -7.27 17.80
N LEU A 118 -5.10 -7.89 16.80
CA LEU A 118 -5.54 -7.77 15.42
C LEU A 118 -6.28 -9.04 14.99
N PRO A 119 -7.37 -8.92 14.19
CA PRO A 119 -8.08 -10.08 13.65
C PRO A 119 -7.31 -10.77 12.52
N TYR A 120 -6.15 -10.25 12.12
CA TYR A 120 -5.33 -10.76 11.03
C TYR A 120 -3.84 -10.68 11.34
N GLU A 121 -3.08 -11.48 10.61
CA GLU A 121 -1.63 -11.38 10.50
C GLU A 121 -1.27 -11.32 9.01
N LEU A 122 -0.71 -10.19 8.57
CA LEU A 122 -0.66 -9.81 7.16
C LEU A 122 -0.12 -10.93 6.25
N LEU A 123 1.10 -11.39 6.47
CA LEU A 123 1.77 -12.36 5.59
C LEU A 123 1.36 -13.82 5.83
N ARG A 124 0.69 -14.11 6.95
CA ARG A 124 0.09 -15.40 7.22
C ARG A 124 -1.26 -15.55 6.50
N ASP A 125 -2.05 -14.49 6.45
CA ASP A 125 -3.44 -14.52 5.99
C ASP A 125 -3.59 -14.06 4.54
N PHE A 126 -2.58 -13.35 3.98
CA PHE A 126 -2.62 -12.78 2.63
C PHE A 126 -1.33 -12.96 1.84
N GLU A 127 -1.47 -12.95 0.51
CA GLU A 127 -0.38 -12.80 -0.46
C GLU A 127 -0.36 -11.35 -0.96
N PRO A 128 0.71 -10.60 -0.75
CA PRO A 128 0.88 -9.27 -1.34
C PRO A 128 0.90 -9.34 -2.87
N VAL A 129 -0.02 -8.61 -3.51
CA VAL A 129 -0.07 -8.54 -4.97
C VAL A 129 0.77 -7.35 -5.45
N THR A 130 0.24 -6.13 -5.35
CA THR A 130 0.99 -4.93 -5.76
C THR A 130 0.33 -3.67 -5.21
N PRO A 131 1.10 -2.60 -4.89
CA PRO A 131 0.54 -1.28 -4.72
C PRO A 131 -0.12 -0.77 -6.00
N ILE A 132 -1.09 0.14 -5.85
CA ILE A 132 -1.81 0.74 -7.00
C ILE A 132 -1.72 2.25 -7.04
N LEU A 133 -1.61 2.91 -5.90
CA LEU A 133 -1.50 4.36 -5.79
C LEU A 133 -0.59 4.77 -4.64
N ARG A 134 -0.04 5.97 -4.75
CA ARG A 134 0.69 6.66 -3.69
C ARG A 134 0.43 8.15 -3.75
N ASN A 135 0.44 8.79 -2.57
CA ASN A 135 0.58 10.23 -2.42
C ASN A 135 1.56 10.56 -1.31
N TYR A 136 2.13 11.76 -1.38
CA TYR A 136 3.05 12.26 -0.36
C TYR A 136 2.38 13.32 0.50
N PHE A 137 2.91 13.50 1.71
CA PHE A 137 2.47 14.54 2.61
C PHE A 137 3.38 15.78 2.50
N PHE A 138 2.74 16.92 2.61
CA PHE A 138 3.40 18.23 2.64
C PHE A 138 3.48 18.74 4.08
N VAL A 139 4.57 19.37 4.44
CA VAL A 139 4.65 20.21 5.62
C VAL A 139 3.88 21.48 5.28
N THR A 140 2.69 21.61 5.84
CA THR A 140 1.77 22.72 5.61
C THR A 140 1.90 23.72 6.74
N VAL A 141 2.15 24.98 6.41
CA VAL A 141 2.29 26.10 7.36
C VAL A 141 1.30 27.21 7.03
N PRO A 142 1.00 28.12 7.96
CA PRO A 142 0.24 29.34 7.66
C PRO A 142 0.86 30.11 6.47
N ALA A 143 0.04 30.75 5.65
CA ALA A 143 0.56 31.55 4.52
C ALA A 143 1.57 32.61 4.98
N GLY A 144 1.28 33.29 6.10
CA GLY A 144 2.15 34.29 6.74
C GLY A 144 3.23 33.72 7.68
N SER A 145 3.44 32.40 7.68
CA SER A 145 4.42 31.77 8.58
C SER A 145 5.82 32.37 8.46
N ARG A 146 6.47 32.56 9.60
CA ARG A 146 7.89 32.97 9.71
C ARG A 146 8.85 31.92 9.14
N TYR A 147 8.47 30.65 9.15
CA TYR A 147 9.28 29.56 8.61
C TYR A 147 9.23 29.60 7.07
N LYS A 148 10.37 29.79 6.42
CA LYS A 148 10.50 29.79 4.96
C LYS A 148 11.06 28.49 4.42
N THR A 149 11.75 27.73 5.27
CA THR A 149 12.43 26.48 4.98
C THR A 149 12.23 25.46 6.11
N MET A 150 12.52 24.19 5.84
CA MET A 150 12.59 23.16 6.88
C MET A 150 13.71 23.43 7.87
N SER A 151 14.78 24.08 7.42
CA SER A 151 15.86 24.55 8.30
C SER A 151 15.36 25.54 9.35
N ASP A 152 14.53 26.53 8.96
CA ASP A 152 13.96 27.51 9.89
C ASP A 152 13.06 26.84 10.94
N LEU A 153 12.17 25.94 10.49
CA LEU A 153 11.27 25.18 11.37
C LEU A 153 12.07 24.34 12.37
N THR A 154 13.10 23.64 11.89
CA THR A 154 13.95 22.78 12.71
C THR A 154 14.79 23.61 13.70
N ALA A 155 15.33 24.74 13.26
CA ALA A 155 16.09 25.65 14.12
C ALA A 155 15.21 26.21 15.24
N ALA A 156 13.99 26.63 14.94
CA ALA A 156 13.03 27.08 15.93
C ALA A 156 12.67 25.98 16.95
N ALA A 157 12.49 24.74 16.48
CA ALA A 157 12.20 23.61 17.37
C ALA A 157 13.43 23.21 18.24
N LYS A 158 14.64 23.45 17.76
CA LYS A 158 15.90 23.26 18.55
C LYS A 158 16.16 24.32 19.57
N ALA A 159 15.59 25.54 19.42
CA ALA A 159 15.75 26.62 20.39
C ALA A 159 15.19 26.26 21.79
N GLY A 160 14.25 25.33 21.87
CA GLY A 160 13.76 24.79 23.13
C GLY A 160 12.63 23.76 22.90
N PRO A 161 12.44 22.83 23.83
CA PRO A 161 11.36 21.85 23.73
C PRO A 161 9.99 22.56 23.77
N PHE A 162 9.08 22.09 22.93
CA PHE A 162 7.69 22.57 22.82
C PHE A 162 7.51 24.03 22.40
N GLN A 163 8.57 24.68 21.87
CA GLN A 163 8.47 26.04 21.32
C GLN A 163 7.78 26.09 19.97
N VAL A 164 7.71 24.98 19.28
CA VAL A 164 6.97 24.78 18.03
C VAL A 164 5.87 23.77 18.30
N ASN A 165 4.68 24.04 17.81
CA ASN A 165 3.56 23.08 17.89
C ASN A 165 3.18 22.57 16.51
N TYR A 166 2.58 21.37 16.45
CA TYR A 166 2.02 20.81 15.24
C TYR A 166 0.66 20.18 15.46
N GLY A 167 -0.17 20.26 14.44
CA GLY A 167 -1.46 19.61 14.45
C GLY A 167 -1.49 18.24 13.75
N SER A 168 -2.36 17.35 14.19
CA SER A 168 -2.70 16.13 13.46
C SER A 168 -4.18 15.77 13.61
N TRP A 169 -4.67 14.87 12.75
CA TRP A 169 -6.09 14.44 12.74
C TRP A 169 -6.32 13.18 13.60
N PHE A 170 -5.97 13.17 14.80
CA PHE A 170 -6.00 12.20 15.91
C PHE A 170 -4.63 11.62 16.27
N VAL A 171 -4.57 11.10 17.48
CA VAL A 171 -3.39 10.37 18.01
C VAL A 171 -3.20 9.07 17.24
N GLY A 172 -1.98 8.80 16.76
CA GLY A 172 -1.69 7.61 15.95
C GLY A 172 -1.98 7.77 14.45
N SER A 173 -2.47 8.95 14.01
CA SER A 173 -2.64 9.25 12.59
C SER A 173 -1.29 9.31 11.85
N PRO A 174 -1.27 9.11 10.53
CA PRO A 174 -0.05 9.32 9.72
C PRO A 174 0.61 10.68 9.96
N GLY A 175 -0.18 11.75 10.18
CA GLY A 175 0.34 13.08 10.49
C GLY A 175 1.06 13.15 11.85
N HIS A 176 0.50 12.50 12.89
CA HIS A 176 1.14 12.40 14.19
C HIS A 176 2.42 11.56 14.14
N ILE A 177 2.33 10.35 13.56
CA ILE A 177 3.48 9.45 13.44
C ILE A 177 4.58 10.09 12.59
N GLY A 178 4.23 10.73 11.47
CA GLY A 178 5.17 11.44 10.61
C GLY A 178 5.87 12.61 11.31
N ALA A 179 5.13 13.39 12.10
CA ALA A 179 5.72 14.47 12.91
C ALA A 179 6.71 13.92 13.94
N ALA A 180 6.37 12.85 14.63
CA ALA A 180 7.26 12.19 15.59
C ALA A 180 8.50 11.56 14.91
N MET A 181 8.37 11.07 13.68
CA MET A 181 9.52 10.64 12.87
C MET A 181 10.44 11.85 12.55
N LEU A 182 9.85 13.00 12.19
CA LEU A 182 10.61 14.23 11.95
C LEU A 182 11.33 14.69 13.21
N GLU A 183 10.67 14.71 14.38
CA GLU A 183 11.29 15.02 15.66
C GLU A 183 12.50 14.13 15.96
N THR A 184 12.36 12.82 15.71
CA THR A 184 13.47 11.88 15.90
C THR A 184 14.64 12.18 14.98
N SER A 185 14.35 12.41 13.69
CA SER A 185 15.38 12.66 12.68
C SER A 185 16.11 13.99 12.89
N THR A 186 15.47 14.95 13.57
CA THR A 186 16.01 16.29 13.81
C THR A 186 16.54 16.50 15.23
N GLY A 187 16.26 15.56 16.15
CA GLY A 187 16.60 15.70 17.58
C GLY A 187 15.78 16.79 18.27
N THR A 188 14.54 17.02 17.83
CA THR A 188 13.67 18.08 18.38
C THR A 188 12.52 17.49 19.19
N LYS A 189 11.83 18.33 19.98
CA LYS A 189 10.57 18.02 20.65
C LYS A 189 9.58 19.16 20.40
N MET A 190 8.45 18.84 19.79
CA MET A 190 7.40 19.79 19.47
C MET A 190 6.12 19.44 20.22
N MET A 191 5.22 20.40 20.39
CA MET A 191 3.94 20.17 21.05
C MET A 191 2.93 19.60 20.06
N HIS A 192 2.39 18.43 20.34
CA HIS A 192 1.32 17.81 19.54
C HIS A 192 -0.06 18.33 19.93
N VAL A 193 -0.83 18.78 18.95
CA VAL A 193 -2.23 19.23 19.11
C VAL A 193 -3.13 18.36 18.23
N PRO A 194 -3.85 17.37 18.81
CA PRO A 194 -4.76 16.52 18.06
C PRO A 194 -6.11 17.19 17.77
N TYR A 195 -6.59 17.07 16.54
CA TYR A 195 -7.91 17.51 16.07
C TYR A 195 -8.78 16.29 15.77
N LYS A 196 -10.09 16.40 15.93
CA LYS A 196 -11.02 15.33 15.57
C LYS A 196 -11.25 15.24 14.06
N GLU A 197 -11.25 16.40 13.38
CA GLU A 197 -11.56 16.52 11.97
C GLU A 197 -10.41 17.18 11.20
N MET A 198 -10.08 16.63 10.01
CA MET A 198 -9.04 17.21 9.15
C MET A 198 -9.34 18.65 8.72
N SER A 199 -10.61 18.98 8.47
CA SER A 199 -11.02 20.33 8.08
C SER A 199 -10.70 21.35 9.17
N GLN A 200 -10.98 21.01 10.44
CA GLN A 200 -10.64 21.87 11.58
C GLN A 200 -9.13 22.06 11.72
N LEU A 201 -8.35 20.99 11.53
CA LEU A 201 -6.89 21.07 11.56
C LEU A 201 -6.33 22.10 10.60
N TYR A 202 -6.74 22.07 9.32
CA TYR A 202 -6.15 22.99 8.34
C TYR A 202 -6.70 24.42 8.44
N VAL A 203 -7.90 24.60 9.00
CA VAL A 203 -8.39 25.92 9.42
C VAL A 203 -7.51 26.45 10.55
N ALA A 204 -7.20 25.64 11.57
CA ALA A 204 -6.33 26.03 12.68
C ALA A 204 -4.90 26.38 12.22
N VAL A 205 -4.35 25.63 11.24
CA VAL A 205 -3.08 26.02 10.60
C VAL A 205 -3.22 27.38 9.93
N GLY A 206 -4.27 27.59 9.12
CA GLY A 206 -4.49 28.85 8.43
C GLY A 206 -4.68 30.06 9.36
N ASN A 207 -5.27 29.85 10.52
CA ASN A 207 -5.46 30.84 11.59
C ASN A 207 -4.22 31.04 12.51
N GLN A 208 -3.12 30.28 12.29
CA GLN A 208 -1.92 30.33 13.10
C GLN A 208 -2.11 29.81 14.55
N GLU A 209 -3.14 28.98 14.79
CA GLU A 209 -3.37 28.31 16.07
C GLU A 209 -2.35 27.18 16.30
N VAL A 210 -1.87 26.58 15.20
CA VAL A 210 -0.72 25.65 15.18
C VAL A 210 0.29 26.11 14.13
N ASP A 211 1.56 25.89 14.40
CA ASP A 211 2.67 26.32 13.55
C ASP A 211 2.70 25.58 12.22
N TRP A 212 2.37 24.30 12.25
CA TRP A 212 2.39 23.45 11.05
C TRP A 212 1.58 22.15 11.22
N ALA A 213 1.33 21.47 10.11
CA ALA A 213 0.77 20.12 10.09
C ALA A 213 1.26 19.38 8.85
N PHE A 214 1.32 18.06 8.89
CA PHE A 214 1.35 17.29 7.65
C PHE A 214 -0.03 17.30 6.98
N GLY A 215 -0.05 17.40 5.64
CA GLY A 215 -1.27 17.30 4.86
C GLY A 215 -1.00 16.77 3.46
N SER A 216 -1.91 15.97 2.91
CA SER A 216 -1.89 15.66 1.48
C SER A 216 -2.43 16.86 0.68
N ALA A 217 -2.13 16.93 -0.61
CA ALA A 217 -2.72 17.94 -1.48
C ALA A 217 -4.26 17.87 -1.53
N ALA A 218 -4.83 16.67 -1.37
CA ALA A 218 -6.27 16.48 -1.27
C ALA A 218 -6.84 17.06 0.03
N SER A 219 -6.19 16.83 1.18
CA SER A 219 -6.72 17.24 2.50
C SER A 219 -6.43 18.70 2.86
N ALA A 220 -5.24 19.21 2.55
CA ALA A 220 -4.80 20.57 2.87
C ALA A 220 -5.04 21.57 1.73
N GLY A 221 -5.29 21.07 0.50
CA GLY A 221 -5.31 21.89 -0.71
C GLY A 221 -6.40 22.95 -0.76
N ALA A 222 -7.54 22.76 -0.10
CA ALA A 222 -8.57 23.78 -0.05
C ALA A 222 -8.08 25.08 0.63
N MET A 223 -7.40 24.96 1.76
CA MET A 223 -6.83 26.09 2.50
C MET A 223 -5.62 26.69 1.77
N GLN A 224 -4.84 25.86 1.08
CA GLN A 224 -3.73 26.31 0.24
C GLN A 224 -4.23 27.13 -0.95
N ARG A 225 -5.25 26.67 -1.69
CA ARG A 225 -5.87 27.42 -2.79
C ARG A 225 -6.55 28.70 -2.33
N ALA A 226 -7.09 28.72 -1.11
CA ALA A 226 -7.64 29.92 -0.49
C ALA A 226 -6.58 30.92 0.00
N GLY A 227 -5.28 30.64 -0.19
CA GLY A 227 -4.19 31.49 0.24
C GLY A 227 -4.04 31.61 1.76
N LYS A 228 -4.64 30.70 2.55
CA LYS A 228 -4.57 30.69 4.01
C LYS A 228 -3.36 29.89 4.52
N THR A 229 -2.96 28.89 3.77
CA THR A 229 -1.79 28.06 4.05
C THR A 229 -0.89 27.99 2.83
N ARG A 230 0.34 27.51 3.03
CA ARG A 230 1.25 27.15 1.94
C ARG A 230 2.02 25.88 2.28
N TYR A 231 2.53 25.22 1.26
CA TYR A 231 3.41 24.06 1.44
C TYR A 231 4.85 24.55 1.62
N LEU A 232 5.46 24.16 2.74
CA LEU A 232 6.85 24.48 3.05
C LEU A 232 7.81 23.52 2.36
N ALA A 233 7.43 22.23 2.37
CA ALA A 233 8.19 21.17 1.74
C ALA A 233 7.29 19.95 1.50
N VAL A 234 7.68 19.06 0.60
CA VAL A 234 7.07 17.75 0.42
C VAL A 234 7.97 16.67 1.03
N ALA A 235 7.37 15.76 1.80
CA ALA A 235 8.04 14.61 2.40
C ALA A 235 8.18 13.47 1.37
N ALA A 236 8.93 13.69 0.32
CA ALA A 236 9.12 12.80 -0.82
C ALA A 236 10.60 12.74 -1.22
N PRO A 237 11.06 11.68 -1.92
CA PRO A 237 12.44 11.55 -2.38
C PRO A 237 12.79 12.54 -3.49
N LYS A 238 11.79 13.07 -4.19
CA LYS A 238 11.88 14.10 -5.24
C LYS A 238 10.64 14.98 -5.21
N ARG A 239 10.72 16.16 -5.82
CA ARG A 239 9.55 17.04 -6.00
C ARG A 239 8.44 16.31 -6.74
N VAL A 240 7.18 16.55 -6.35
CA VAL A 240 6.02 15.94 -7.00
C VAL A 240 5.57 16.78 -8.19
N ALA A 241 5.17 16.13 -9.28
CA ALA A 241 4.86 16.79 -10.55
C ALA A 241 3.76 17.85 -10.45
N GLY A 242 2.76 17.65 -9.56
CA GLY A 242 1.67 18.60 -9.34
C GLY A 242 2.06 19.87 -8.58
N PHE A 243 3.27 19.91 -7.99
CA PHE A 243 3.79 21.01 -7.17
C PHE A 243 5.31 21.15 -7.37
N PRO A 244 5.76 21.45 -8.60
CA PRO A 244 7.20 21.47 -8.91
C PRO A 244 7.96 22.60 -8.19
N GLU A 245 7.26 23.63 -7.74
CA GLU A 245 7.80 24.74 -6.97
C GLU A 245 8.07 24.37 -5.50
N VAL A 246 7.42 23.32 -4.97
CA VAL A 246 7.58 22.91 -3.57
C VAL A 246 8.81 22.03 -3.43
N PRO A 247 9.83 22.44 -2.65
CA PRO A 247 11.03 21.62 -2.45
C PRO A 247 10.70 20.37 -1.63
N THR A 248 11.55 19.35 -1.73
CA THR A 248 11.52 18.24 -0.78
C THR A 248 11.98 18.70 0.61
N VAL A 249 11.66 17.89 1.63
CA VAL A 249 12.16 18.12 3.00
C VAL A 249 13.69 18.26 2.99
N ALA A 250 14.41 17.41 2.25
CA ALA A 250 15.85 17.46 2.13
C ALA A 250 16.36 18.73 1.41
N GLU A 251 15.76 19.10 0.27
CA GLU A 251 16.12 20.33 -0.47
C GLU A 251 15.86 21.59 0.35
N SER A 252 14.89 21.54 1.28
CA SER A 252 14.53 22.66 2.18
C SER A 252 15.36 22.70 3.48
N GLY A 253 16.43 21.91 3.58
CA GLY A 253 17.32 21.85 4.74
C GLY A 253 16.82 21.01 5.91
N GLY A 254 15.87 20.12 5.67
CA GLY A 254 15.46 19.09 6.61
C GLY A 254 16.29 17.80 6.48
N PRO A 255 15.91 16.72 7.21
CA PRO A 255 16.65 15.47 7.19
C PRO A 255 16.70 14.84 5.78
N ALA A 256 17.89 14.38 5.39
CA ALA A 256 18.07 13.64 4.15
C ALA A 256 17.26 12.33 4.19
N GLY A 257 16.63 11.99 3.06
CA GLY A 257 15.84 10.76 2.93
C GLY A 257 14.55 10.74 3.77
N PHE A 258 14.13 11.87 4.34
CA PHE A 258 12.85 11.91 5.05
C PHE A 258 11.68 11.78 4.09
N GLU A 259 10.89 10.74 4.29
CA GLU A 259 9.74 10.41 3.44
C GLU A 259 8.52 10.07 4.30
N LEU A 260 7.38 10.64 3.94
CA LEU A 260 6.08 10.31 4.49
C LEU A 260 5.07 10.21 3.35
N SER A 261 4.58 9.02 3.10
CA SER A 261 3.62 8.73 2.05
C SER A 261 2.45 7.89 2.56
N ALA A 262 1.30 8.04 1.93
CA ALA A 262 0.21 7.08 2.01
C ALA A 262 0.13 6.34 0.67
N TRP A 263 -0.06 5.03 0.71
CA TRP A 263 -0.23 4.21 -0.47
C TRP A 263 -1.17 3.05 -0.19
N THR A 264 -1.86 2.57 -1.22
CA THR A 264 -2.74 1.40 -1.11
C THR A 264 -2.28 0.31 -2.05
N ALA A 265 -2.56 -0.92 -1.67
CA ALA A 265 -2.18 -2.10 -2.42
C ALA A 265 -3.32 -3.11 -2.52
N LEU A 266 -3.22 -3.98 -3.51
CA LEU A 266 -4.03 -5.18 -3.64
C LEU A 266 -3.32 -6.36 -2.96
N LEU A 267 -4.10 -7.14 -2.24
CA LEU A 267 -3.71 -8.40 -1.62
C LEU A 267 -4.68 -9.49 -2.05
N ALA A 268 -4.20 -10.73 -2.11
CA ALA A 268 -5.02 -11.90 -2.34
C ALA A 268 -5.05 -12.78 -1.07
N PRO A 269 -6.03 -13.69 -0.89
CA PRO A 269 -6.00 -14.68 0.17
C PRO A 269 -4.71 -15.51 0.13
N LYS A 270 -4.21 -15.92 1.31
CA LYS A 270 -3.01 -16.76 1.41
C LYS A 270 -3.17 -18.06 0.64
N GLY A 271 -2.13 -18.45 -0.09
CA GLY A 271 -2.13 -19.65 -0.92
C GLY A 271 -2.65 -19.42 -2.35
N THR A 272 -2.97 -18.18 -2.74
CA THR A 272 -3.26 -17.86 -4.15
C THR A 272 -2.06 -18.24 -5.02
N PRO A 273 -2.26 -19.02 -6.11
CA PRO A 273 -1.18 -19.49 -6.95
C PRO A 273 -0.32 -18.34 -7.49
N ARG A 274 1.00 -18.51 -7.41
CA ARG A 274 1.98 -17.50 -7.81
C ARG A 274 1.75 -16.99 -9.25
N ALA A 275 1.42 -17.87 -10.17
CA ALA A 275 1.13 -17.51 -11.57
C ALA A 275 -0.06 -16.54 -11.69
N ILE A 276 -1.09 -16.69 -10.83
CA ILE A 276 -2.23 -15.77 -10.78
C ILE A 276 -1.81 -14.41 -10.20
N VAL A 277 -1.05 -14.42 -9.11
CA VAL A 277 -0.52 -13.18 -8.51
C VAL A 277 0.33 -12.41 -9.53
N GLU A 278 1.26 -13.07 -10.22
CA GLU A 278 2.13 -12.47 -11.24
C GLU A 278 1.31 -11.93 -12.43
N LYS A 279 0.27 -12.64 -12.86
CA LYS A 279 -0.64 -12.15 -13.91
C LYS A 279 -1.36 -10.88 -13.46
N ILE A 280 -1.96 -10.87 -12.26
CA ILE A 280 -2.63 -9.67 -11.74
C ILE A 280 -1.64 -8.50 -11.66
N GLN A 281 -0.42 -8.73 -11.16
CA GLN A 281 0.64 -7.72 -11.10
C GLN A 281 0.95 -7.11 -12.46
N LYS A 282 1.18 -7.97 -13.47
CA LYS A 282 1.49 -7.54 -14.83
C LYS A 282 0.36 -6.69 -15.42
N ASP A 283 -0.87 -7.12 -15.24
CA ASP A 283 -2.04 -6.45 -15.81
C ASP A 283 -2.31 -5.11 -15.09
N VAL A 284 -2.16 -5.06 -13.76
CA VAL A 284 -2.22 -3.81 -12.98
C VAL A 284 -1.12 -2.84 -13.42
N ALA A 285 0.13 -3.32 -13.60
CA ALA A 285 1.22 -2.48 -14.08
C ALA A 285 0.93 -1.87 -15.46
N SER A 286 0.36 -2.67 -16.36
CA SER A 286 -0.07 -2.20 -17.68
C SER A 286 -1.12 -1.10 -17.58
N VAL A 287 -2.17 -1.32 -16.77
CA VAL A 287 -3.22 -0.32 -16.53
C VAL A 287 -2.67 0.98 -15.93
N LEU A 288 -1.81 0.87 -14.92
CA LEU A 288 -1.20 2.05 -14.27
C LEU A 288 -0.25 2.82 -15.19
N SER A 289 0.24 2.20 -16.27
CA SER A 289 1.08 2.86 -17.26
C SER A 289 0.31 3.68 -18.31
N GLU A 290 -1.01 3.47 -18.43
CA GLU A 290 -1.86 4.18 -19.38
C GLU A 290 -1.92 5.68 -19.08
N GLN A 291 -1.86 6.52 -20.11
CA GLN A 291 -1.81 7.98 -19.94
C GLN A 291 -3.07 8.54 -19.27
N ASP A 292 -4.25 8.07 -19.66
CA ASP A 292 -5.51 8.51 -19.06
C ASP A 292 -5.66 8.12 -17.59
N VAL A 293 -5.04 7.01 -17.14
CA VAL A 293 -4.96 6.63 -15.72
C VAL A 293 -4.03 7.58 -14.98
N LYS A 294 -2.86 7.88 -15.54
CA LYS A 294 -1.92 8.86 -14.96
C LYS A 294 -2.54 10.23 -14.82
N ASP A 295 -3.25 10.71 -15.84
CA ASP A 295 -3.90 12.02 -15.84
C ASP A 295 -5.01 12.10 -14.78
N LYS A 296 -5.83 11.05 -14.65
CA LYS A 296 -6.88 10.99 -13.63
C LYS A 296 -6.29 10.88 -12.22
N TYR A 297 -5.20 10.13 -12.04
CA TYR A 297 -4.49 10.05 -10.77
C TYR A 297 -3.90 11.41 -10.39
N ALA A 298 -3.24 12.08 -11.33
CA ALA A 298 -2.70 13.42 -11.11
C ALA A 298 -3.79 14.44 -10.70
N ALA A 299 -4.98 14.37 -11.32
CA ALA A 299 -6.13 15.21 -10.96
C ALA A 299 -6.63 14.96 -9.52
N MET A 300 -6.39 13.75 -8.97
CA MET A 300 -6.68 13.38 -7.58
C MET A 300 -5.47 13.58 -6.65
N TYR A 301 -4.35 14.11 -7.16
CA TYR A 301 -3.08 14.24 -6.46
C TYR A 301 -2.47 12.90 -6.02
N TYR A 302 -2.72 11.83 -6.79
CA TYR A 302 -2.10 10.53 -6.65
C TYR A 302 -1.05 10.30 -7.73
N GLU A 303 -0.12 9.40 -7.43
CA GLU A 303 0.80 8.83 -8.41
C GLU A 303 0.50 7.35 -8.59
N PRO A 304 0.53 6.82 -9.83
CA PRO A 304 0.58 5.38 -10.04
C PRO A 304 1.77 4.78 -9.26
N TYR A 305 1.51 3.74 -8.49
CA TYR A 305 2.54 3.09 -7.70
C TYR A 305 2.49 1.59 -7.91
N PHE A 306 3.54 1.05 -8.48
CA PHE A 306 3.69 -0.36 -8.76
C PHE A 306 5.00 -0.88 -8.15
N LEU A 307 4.93 -2.05 -7.54
CA LEU A 307 6.07 -2.83 -7.05
C LEU A 307 5.82 -4.29 -7.39
N ASN A 308 6.85 -5.03 -7.77
CA ASN A 308 6.77 -6.48 -7.82
C ASN A 308 6.72 -7.07 -6.40
N SER A 309 6.45 -8.38 -6.26
CA SER A 309 6.28 -9.02 -4.96
C SER A 309 7.48 -8.82 -4.01
N GLU A 310 8.70 -8.92 -4.52
CA GLU A 310 9.91 -8.78 -3.71
C GLU A 310 10.08 -7.34 -3.20
N GLN A 311 9.96 -6.36 -4.10
CA GLN A 311 10.01 -4.94 -3.78
C GLN A 311 8.88 -4.56 -2.80
N PHE A 312 7.69 -5.13 -2.99
CA PHE A 312 6.56 -4.86 -2.10
C PHE A 312 6.81 -5.41 -0.69
N LEU A 313 7.33 -6.63 -0.56
CA LEU A 313 7.73 -7.18 0.74
C LEU A 313 8.84 -6.36 1.41
N GLN A 314 9.80 -5.88 0.65
CA GLN A 314 10.86 -5.00 1.16
C GLN A 314 10.29 -3.67 1.67
N GLN A 315 9.37 -3.05 0.91
CA GLN A 315 8.66 -1.82 1.31
C GLN A 315 7.87 -2.03 2.60
N LEU A 316 7.09 -3.12 2.69
CA LEU A 316 6.33 -3.47 3.90
C LEU A 316 7.21 -3.62 5.14
N ARG A 317 8.35 -4.29 5.01
CA ARG A 317 9.31 -4.47 6.11
C ARG A 317 9.88 -3.13 6.57
N SER A 318 10.29 -2.30 5.62
CA SER A 318 10.83 -0.97 5.90
C SER A 318 9.79 -0.07 6.61
N ASP A 319 8.55 -0.03 6.09
CA ASP A 319 7.48 0.74 6.70
C ASP A 319 7.12 0.21 8.08
N SER A 320 6.99 -1.12 8.23
CA SER A 320 6.69 -1.75 9.51
C SER A 320 7.74 -1.44 10.58
N GLN A 321 9.02 -1.46 10.22
CA GLN A 321 10.09 -1.08 11.15
C GLN A 321 9.99 0.40 11.55
N ARG A 322 9.88 1.31 10.57
CA ARG A 322 9.80 2.77 10.83
C ARG A 322 8.60 3.14 11.70
N TYR A 323 7.43 2.60 11.37
CA TYR A 323 6.20 2.84 12.15
C TYR A 323 6.30 2.19 13.53
N GLY A 324 6.75 0.94 13.59
CA GLY A 324 6.88 0.19 14.84
C GLY A 324 7.79 0.88 15.85
N ASP A 325 8.98 1.32 15.42
CA ASP A 325 9.93 2.04 16.27
C ASP A 325 9.34 3.35 16.79
N THR A 326 8.63 4.08 15.90
CA THR A 326 8.00 5.36 16.27
C THR A 326 6.84 5.17 17.24
N ILE A 327 5.93 4.22 16.95
CA ILE A 327 4.73 3.95 17.79
C ILE A 327 5.13 3.47 19.17
N LYS A 328 6.11 2.56 19.26
CA LYS A 328 6.65 2.07 20.54
C LYS A 328 7.25 3.20 21.36
N ARG A 329 8.06 4.08 20.74
CA ARG A 329 8.67 5.23 21.44
C ARG A 329 7.63 6.23 21.93
N LEU A 330 6.55 6.45 21.17
CA LEU A 330 5.46 7.34 21.57
C LEU A 330 4.49 6.69 22.58
N ASN A 331 4.64 5.38 22.82
CA ASN A 331 3.75 4.59 23.66
C ASN A 331 2.27 4.76 23.28
N ILE A 332 1.97 4.73 21.97
CA ILE A 332 0.62 4.88 21.44
C ILE A 332 -0.06 3.51 21.40
N SER A 333 -1.28 3.41 21.93
CA SER A 333 -2.21 2.29 21.73
C SER A 333 -3.59 2.85 21.39
N LEU A 334 -4.32 2.15 20.54
CA LEU A 334 -5.69 2.47 20.12
C LEU A 334 -6.73 1.51 20.76
N ASP A 335 -6.30 0.62 21.66
CA ASP A 335 -7.15 -0.26 22.47
C ASP A 335 -7.55 0.43 23.80
#